data_213a96715de0d08da2273f4803bb02d2
#
_entry.id   213a96715de0d08da2273f4803bb02d2
#
_cell.length_a   1.000
_cell.length_b   1.000
_cell.length_c   1.000
_cell.angle_alpha   90.00
_cell.angle_beta   90.00
_cell.angle_gamma   90.00
#
_symmetry.space_group_name_H-M   'P 1'
#
loop_
_entity.id
_entity.type
_entity.pdbx_description
1 polymer ?
#
loop_
_entity_poly.entity_id
_entity_poly.type
_entity_poly.pdbx_seq_one_letter_code
_entity_poly.pdbx_strand_id
1 'polypeptide(L)'
;MDYINMENGEKILLETQQKVTIQRTVDIYKQYRKELGLTQSELGKRAGISQPNITRFESGNYNPSLEFLVKIAGAMGKKVKVTLED
;
A
#
# COMPACT_ATOMS: atom_id res chain seq x y z
N MET A 1 -16.10 13.72 -12.57
CA MET A 1 -15.61 12.47 -11.98
C MET A 1 -14.90 11.64 -13.02
N ASP A 2 -13.79 11.02 -12.64
CA ASP A 2 -13.02 10.19 -13.56
C ASP A 2 -13.47 8.74 -13.48
N TYR A 3 -13.70 8.14 -14.64
CA TYR A 3 -14.07 6.73 -14.74
C TYR A 3 -13.03 5.97 -15.53
N ILE A 4 -12.84 4.71 -15.16
CA ILE A 4 -12.05 3.75 -15.93
C ILE A 4 -13.03 2.95 -16.78
N ASN A 5 -12.83 2.98 -18.09
CA ASN A 5 -13.65 2.20 -19.03
C ASN A 5 -13.04 0.81 -19.18
N MET A 6 -13.82 -0.21 -18.88
CA MET A 6 -13.41 -1.60 -19.01
C MET A 6 -13.79 -2.14 -20.39
N GLU A 7 -13.06 -3.14 -20.87
CA GLU A 7 -13.31 -3.76 -22.19
C GLU A 7 -14.72 -4.36 -22.30
N ASN A 8 -15.27 -4.83 -21.18
CA ASN A 8 -16.61 -5.42 -21.14
C ASN A 8 -17.73 -4.39 -21.10
N GLY A 9 -17.41 -3.10 -21.24
CA GLY A 9 -18.39 -2.01 -21.19
C GLY A 9 -18.69 -1.48 -19.80
N GLU A 10 -18.10 -2.06 -18.78
CA GLU A 10 -18.25 -1.55 -17.41
C GLU A 10 -17.44 -0.28 -17.19
N LYS A 11 -17.93 0.56 -16.27
CA LYS A 11 -17.23 1.76 -15.82
C LYS A 11 -16.95 1.63 -14.35
N ILE A 12 -15.70 1.85 -13.97
CA ILE A 12 -15.28 1.85 -12.56
C ILE A 12 -14.90 3.27 -12.20
N LEU A 13 -15.44 3.78 -11.11
CA LEU A 13 -15.05 5.10 -10.60
C LEU A 13 -13.61 5.02 -10.10
N LEU A 14 -12.73 5.81 -10.70
CA LEU A 14 -11.30 5.81 -10.40
C LEU A 14 -11.03 5.95 -8.91
N GLU A 15 -11.68 6.91 -8.26
CA GLU A 15 -11.49 7.15 -6.82
C GLU A 15 -11.83 5.92 -5.98
N THR A 16 -12.93 5.24 -6.31
CA THR A 16 -13.34 4.03 -5.58
C THR A 16 -12.33 2.91 -5.77
N GLN A 17 -11.89 2.67 -7.00
CA GLN A 17 -10.90 1.65 -7.31
C GLN A 17 -9.58 1.93 -6.60
N GLN A 18 -9.16 3.20 -6.58
CA GLN A 18 -7.94 3.61 -5.92
C GLN A 18 -8.01 3.35 -4.41
N LYS A 19 -9.11 3.73 -3.76
CA LYS A 19 -9.30 3.49 -2.33
C LYS A 19 -9.28 2.01 -1.97
N VAL A 20 -9.96 1.18 -2.76
CA VAL A 20 -9.97 -0.27 -2.54
C VAL A 20 -8.56 -0.84 -2.67
N THR A 21 -7.82 -0.43 -3.69
CA THR A 21 -6.46 -0.92 -3.93
C THR A 21 -5.50 -0.49 -2.82
N ILE A 22 -5.59 0.76 -2.38
CA ILE A 22 -4.79 1.27 -1.26
C ILE A 22 -5.10 0.47 0.00
N GLN A 23 -6.37 0.25 0.31
CA GLN A 23 -6.75 -0.47 1.53
C GLN A 23 -6.24 -1.92 1.51
N ARG A 24 -6.34 -2.61 0.39
CA ARG A 24 -5.79 -3.96 0.24
C ARG A 24 -4.28 -3.97 0.45
N THR A 25 -3.59 -2.99 -0.12
CA THR A 25 -2.14 -2.84 0.01
C THR A 25 -1.76 -2.60 1.47
N VAL A 26 -2.44 -1.68 2.14
CA VAL A 26 -2.22 -1.37 3.55
C VAL A 26 -2.41 -2.61 4.41
N ASP A 27 -3.49 -3.36 4.19
CA ASP A 27 -3.81 -4.55 4.98
C ASP A 27 -2.70 -5.60 4.88
N ILE A 28 -2.18 -5.84 3.67
CA ILE A 28 -1.08 -6.79 3.45
C ILE A 28 0.17 -6.35 4.20
N TYR A 29 0.58 -5.10 4.05
CA TYR A 29 1.79 -4.57 4.68
C TYR A 29 1.69 -4.55 6.20
N LYS A 30 0.55 -4.13 6.71
CA LYS A 30 0.28 -4.07 8.14
C LYS A 30 0.30 -5.46 8.78
N GLN A 31 -0.26 -6.45 8.08
CA GLN A 31 -0.23 -7.84 8.54
C GLN A 31 1.20 -8.35 8.65
N TYR A 32 2.03 -8.16 7.62
CA TYR A 32 3.43 -8.58 7.66
C TYR A 32 4.21 -7.87 8.78
N ARG A 33 3.98 -6.57 8.97
CA ARG A 33 4.63 -5.84 10.07
C ARG A 33 4.29 -6.48 11.41
N LYS A 34 3.03 -6.78 11.64
CA LYS A 34 2.57 -7.39 12.90
C LYS A 34 3.11 -8.80 13.09
N GLU A 35 3.16 -9.59 12.05
CA GLU A 35 3.73 -10.95 12.09
C GLU A 35 5.21 -10.91 12.47
N LEU A 36 5.94 -9.89 12.03
CA LEU A 36 7.34 -9.70 12.38
C LEU A 36 7.53 -9.09 13.79
N GLY A 37 6.44 -8.72 14.46
CA GLY A 37 6.50 -8.09 15.78
C GLY A 37 7.06 -6.68 15.77
N LEU A 38 7.00 -5.98 14.63
CA LEU A 38 7.55 -4.63 14.50
C LEU A 38 6.51 -3.58 14.82
N THR A 39 6.93 -2.56 15.59
CA THR A 39 6.13 -1.34 15.74
C THR A 39 6.26 -0.50 14.48
N GLN A 40 5.37 0.48 14.32
CA GLN A 40 5.48 1.45 13.23
C GLN A 40 6.81 2.20 13.28
N SER A 41 7.26 2.56 14.47
CA SER A 41 8.54 3.24 14.69
C SER A 41 9.72 2.37 14.23
N GLU A 42 9.71 1.10 14.60
CA GLU A 42 10.77 0.16 14.23
C GLU A 42 10.82 -0.08 12.72
N LEU A 43 9.65 -0.23 12.09
CA LEU A 43 9.58 -0.38 10.64
C LEU A 43 10.11 0.88 9.95
N GLY A 44 9.72 2.05 10.43
CA GLY A 44 10.20 3.33 9.89
C GLY A 44 11.72 3.43 9.95
N LYS A 45 12.32 3.05 11.07
CA LYS A 45 13.79 3.05 11.22
C LYS A 45 14.46 2.12 10.22
N ARG A 46 13.94 0.92 10.04
CA ARG A 46 14.49 -0.05 9.09
C ARG A 46 14.39 0.44 7.65
N ALA A 47 13.27 1.09 7.32
CA ALA A 47 13.01 1.56 5.95
C ALA A 47 13.62 2.93 5.64
N GLY A 48 14.11 3.65 6.65
CA GLY A 48 14.54 5.03 6.47
C GLY A 48 13.38 5.98 6.23
N ILE A 49 12.21 5.69 6.80
CA ILE A 49 10.98 6.46 6.64
C ILE A 49 10.52 6.89 8.04
N SER A 50 10.07 8.15 8.16
CA SER A 50 9.59 8.65 9.45
C SER A 50 8.34 7.90 9.90
N GLN A 51 8.21 7.72 11.23
CA GLN A 51 7.04 7.05 11.79
C GLN A 51 5.72 7.73 11.41
N PRO A 52 5.59 9.07 11.40
CA PRO A 52 4.36 9.71 10.92
C PRO A 52 3.96 9.31 9.50
N ASN A 53 4.92 9.07 8.61
CA ASN A 53 4.63 8.62 7.26
C ASN A 53 4.15 7.16 7.23
N ILE A 54 4.71 6.29 8.08
CA ILE A 54 4.21 4.92 8.24
C ILE A 54 2.76 4.96 8.77
N THR A 55 2.50 5.76 9.79
CA THR A 55 1.17 5.92 10.38
C THR A 55 0.16 6.39 9.32
N ARG A 56 0.55 7.39 8.52
CA ARG A 56 -0.30 7.92 7.46
C ARG A 56 -0.60 6.86 6.41
N PHE A 57 0.40 6.09 6.00
CA PHE A 57 0.22 4.98 5.07
C PHE A 57 -0.77 3.95 5.62
N GLU A 58 -0.58 3.52 6.86
CA GLU A 58 -1.42 2.50 7.49
C GLU A 58 -2.85 2.99 7.78
N SER A 59 -3.10 4.29 7.76
CA SER A 59 -4.45 4.84 7.90
C SER A 59 -5.30 4.70 6.64
N GLY A 60 -4.66 4.40 5.49
CA GLY A 60 -5.36 4.31 4.21
C GLY A 60 -5.60 5.64 3.53
N ASN A 61 -5.20 6.76 4.14
CA ASN A 61 -5.40 8.12 3.61
C ASN A 61 -4.16 8.68 2.90
N TYR A 62 -3.27 7.82 2.50
CA TYR A 62 -2.03 8.16 1.83
C TYR A 62 -1.96 7.43 0.49
N ASN A 63 -1.52 8.13 -0.54
CA ASN A 63 -1.30 7.50 -1.85
C ASN A 63 0.19 7.17 -1.98
N PRO A 64 0.61 5.95 -1.63
CA PRO A 64 2.02 5.61 -1.60
C PRO A 64 2.60 5.52 -3.01
N SER A 65 3.83 6.00 -3.18
CA SER A 65 4.59 5.77 -4.40
C SER A 65 5.06 4.31 -4.45
N LEU A 66 5.40 3.85 -5.63
CA LEU A 66 6.00 2.52 -5.78
C LEU A 66 7.32 2.45 -5.01
N GLU A 67 8.12 3.51 -5.03
CA GLU A 67 9.37 3.58 -4.26
C GLU A 67 9.11 3.39 -2.76
N PHE A 68 8.09 4.06 -2.22
CA PHE A 68 7.69 3.91 -0.83
C PHE A 68 7.36 2.44 -0.50
N LEU A 69 6.54 1.81 -1.36
CA LEU A 69 6.12 0.41 -1.17
C LEU A 69 7.32 -0.54 -1.23
N VAL A 70 8.25 -0.32 -2.15
CA VAL A 70 9.45 -1.14 -2.29
C VAL A 70 10.35 -1.01 -1.07
N LYS A 71 10.54 0.20 -0.55
CA LYS A 71 11.34 0.44 0.66
C LYS A 71 10.76 -0.28 1.87
N ILE A 72 9.46 -0.13 2.11
CA ILE A 72 8.80 -0.77 3.25
C ILE A 72 8.86 -2.30 3.13
N ALA A 73 8.57 -2.83 1.95
CA ALA A 73 8.63 -4.28 1.72
C ALA A 73 10.04 -4.80 1.97
N GLY A 74 11.06 -4.11 1.47
CA GLY A 74 12.45 -4.47 1.67
C GLY A 74 12.85 -4.48 3.14
N ALA A 75 12.36 -3.52 3.92
CA ALA A 75 12.59 -3.45 5.37
C ALA A 75 11.97 -4.64 6.12
N MET A 76 11.00 -5.31 5.53
CA MET A 76 10.38 -6.53 6.06
C MET A 76 10.92 -7.81 5.42
N GLY A 77 11.97 -7.70 4.60
CA GLY A 77 12.56 -8.86 3.91
C GLY A 77 11.71 -9.37 2.75
N LYS A 78 10.86 -8.52 2.19
CA LYS A 78 9.93 -8.88 1.11
C LYS A 78 10.24 -8.13 -0.17
N LYS A 79 9.75 -8.66 -1.28
CA LYS A 79 9.82 -8.02 -2.60
C LYS A 79 8.41 -7.71 -3.08
N VAL A 80 8.25 -6.56 -3.73
CA VAL A 80 6.97 -6.19 -4.32
C VAL A 80 6.84 -6.86 -5.69
N LYS A 81 5.69 -7.51 -5.89
CA LYS A 81 5.30 -8.07 -7.18
C LYS A 81 3.95 -7.46 -7.55
N VAL A 82 3.85 -6.95 -8.76
CA VAL A 82 2.59 -6.38 -9.27
C VAL A 82 1.90 -7.40 -10.16
N THR A 83 0.62 -7.63 -9.89
CA THR A 83 -0.21 -8.55 -10.66
C THR A 83 -1.51 -7.84 -11.03
N LEU A 84 -1.92 -8.01 -12.28
CA LEU A 84 -3.21 -7.48 -12.75
C LEU A 84 -4.22 -8.62 -12.80
N GLU A 85 -5.45 -8.30 -12.46
CA GLU A 85 -6.58 -9.24 -12.47
C GLU A 85 -7.60 -8.82 -13.51
N ASP A 86 -8.31 -9.79 -14.08
CA ASP A 86 -9.44 -9.54 -14.98
C ASP A 86 -10.65 -8.97 -14.25
#